data_d330f660eb05c22b9034e37ecc28cbf7
#
_entry.id   d330f660eb05c22b9034e37ecc28cbf7
#
_cell.length_a   1.000
_cell.length_b   1.000
_cell.length_c   1.000
_cell.angle_alpha   90.00
_cell.angle_beta   90.00
_cell.angle_gamma   90.00
#
_symmetry.space_group_name_H-M   'P 1'
#
loop_
_entity.id
_entity.type
_entity.pdbx_description
1 polymer ?
#
loop_
_entity_poly.entity_id
_entity_poly.type
_entity_poly.pdbx_seq_one_letter_code
_entity_poly.pdbx_strand_id
1 'polypeptide(L)'
;MDYPDAVKDKAHFLSDRFAGASFQSLPVDQSQKRLCEVRCLDLLDDMNNWAGPKYLIAEGDTYTKSPEDETYPQLDVNYVKLDRLPKFSDGWTTVLDALRAGNFFVTSGEVLLHDYAIQGTGGRRTFAVDVEWTWPAEFVELVWGDGKTTGREIVSATSLAPFSTHRYRIPFDATGKKWIRFAAWDSAGNGAFTQPVHLQ
;
A
#
# COMPACT_ATOMS: atom_id res chain seq x y z
N MET A 1 -6.51 -10.56 -12.66
CA MET A 1 -8.01 -10.60 -12.75
C MET A 1 -8.41 -9.79 -13.96
N ASP A 2 -9.35 -10.29 -14.77
CA ASP A 2 -9.84 -9.53 -15.92
C ASP A 2 -10.71 -8.36 -15.46
N TYR A 3 -10.73 -7.30 -16.25
CA TYR A 3 -11.58 -6.14 -15.97
C TYR A 3 -13.05 -6.57 -15.87
N PRO A 4 -13.80 -6.11 -14.84
CA PRO A 4 -15.21 -6.45 -14.71
C PRO A 4 -16.01 -6.02 -15.94
N ASP A 5 -16.67 -6.97 -16.60
CA ASP A 5 -17.40 -6.74 -17.85
C ASP A 5 -18.79 -6.07 -17.64
N ALA A 6 -19.18 -5.84 -16.40
CA ALA A 6 -20.45 -5.19 -16.10
C ALA A 6 -20.43 -3.72 -16.54
N VAL A 7 -21.06 -3.43 -17.66
CA VAL A 7 -21.10 -2.09 -18.26
C VAL A 7 -21.57 -1.00 -17.30
N LYS A 8 -22.52 -1.33 -16.41
CA LYS A 8 -23.02 -0.40 -15.37
C LYS A 8 -21.95 -0.03 -14.35
N ASP A 9 -21.06 -0.96 -14.02
CA ASP A 9 -20.04 -0.78 -12.99
C ASP A 9 -18.79 -0.10 -13.55
N LYS A 10 -18.56 -0.25 -14.87
CA LYS A 10 -17.41 0.34 -15.55
C LYS A 10 -17.38 1.86 -15.45
N ALA A 11 -18.49 2.53 -15.70
CA ALA A 11 -18.57 4.00 -15.62
C ALA A 11 -18.32 4.51 -14.19
N HIS A 12 -18.82 3.78 -13.17
CA HIS A 12 -18.54 4.08 -11.78
C HIS A 12 -17.06 3.89 -11.44
N PHE A 13 -16.50 2.77 -11.85
CA PHE A 13 -15.12 2.40 -11.56
C PHE A 13 -14.10 3.36 -12.20
N LEU A 14 -14.37 3.83 -13.41
CA LEU A 14 -13.55 4.81 -14.12
C LEU A 14 -13.75 6.24 -13.62
N SER A 15 -14.80 6.49 -12.84
CA SER A 15 -15.14 7.82 -12.33
C SER A 15 -14.08 8.33 -11.35
N ASP A 16 -13.76 9.62 -11.41
CA ASP A 16 -12.92 10.32 -10.44
C ASP A 16 -13.53 10.33 -9.02
N ARG A 17 -14.82 10.04 -8.91
CA ARG A 17 -15.51 9.93 -7.61
C ARG A 17 -15.21 8.62 -6.91
N PHE A 18 -14.81 7.59 -7.64
CA PHE A 18 -14.38 6.32 -7.08
C PHE A 18 -12.86 6.36 -6.86
N ALA A 19 -12.44 6.72 -5.65
CA ALA A 19 -11.03 6.88 -5.31
C ALA A 19 -10.31 5.55 -5.04
N GLY A 20 -11.03 4.47 -4.80
CA GLY A 20 -10.47 3.17 -4.49
C GLY A 20 -11.39 2.29 -3.67
N ALA A 21 -10.83 1.36 -2.91
CA ALA A 21 -11.55 0.45 -2.06
C ALA A 21 -11.07 0.55 -0.60
N SER A 22 -11.88 0.06 0.32
CA SER A 22 -11.49 -0.21 1.70
C SER A 22 -11.45 -1.71 1.95
N PHE A 23 -10.73 -2.12 2.96
CA PHE A 23 -10.67 -3.50 3.41
C PHE A 23 -10.48 -3.55 4.93
N GLN A 24 -11.16 -4.49 5.54
CA GLN A 24 -10.90 -4.92 6.90
C GLN A 24 -9.95 -6.10 6.80
N SER A 25 -8.68 -5.88 7.08
CA SER A 25 -7.72 -6.91 6.77
C SER A 25 -7.34 -7.73 7.99
N LEU A 26 -7.13 -8.99 7.73
CA LEU A 26 -6.21 -9.81 8.49
C LEU A 26 -4.84 -9.73 7.82
N PRO A 27 -3.72 -9.76 8.55
CA PRO A 27 -2.37 -9.68 7.97
C PRO A 27 -2.14 -10.65 6.81
N VAL A 28 -2.75 -11.82 6.85
CA VAL A 28 -2.70 -12.85 5.80
C VAL A 28 -3.23 -12.40 4.45
N ASP A 29 -4.18 -11.47 4.42
CA ASP A 29 -4.78 -10.98 3.18
C ASP A 29 -3.86 -10.01 2.44
N GLN A 30 -2.91 -9.42 3.13
CA GLN A 30 -1.90 -8.52 2.57
C GLN A 30 -0.69 -9.29 2.07
N SER A 31 -0.31 -10.37 2.77
CA SER A 31 0.92 -11.11 2.54
C SER A 31 0.95 -11.81 1.17
N GLN A 32 2.13 -12.26 0.78
CA GLN A 32 2.30 -13.11 -0.40
C GLN A 32 1.72 -14.53 -0.19
N LYS A 33 1.56 -14.96 1.05
CA LYS A 33 0.96 -16.26 1.40
C LYS A 33 -0.55 -16.14 1.35
N ARG A 34 -1.14 -16.56 0.26
CA ARG A 34 -2.59 -16.53 0.06
C ARG A 34 -3.26 -17.61 0.89
N LEU A 35 -4.18 -17.21 1.75
CA LEU A 35 -5.19 -18.13 2.30
C LEU A 35 -6.48 -18.10 1.47
N CYS A 36 -6.70 -17.00 0.78
CA CYS A 36 -7.82 -16.81 -0.15
C CYS A 36 -7.30 -16.77 -1.58
N GLU A 37 -8.21 -16.86 -2.55
CA GLU A 37 -7.89 -16.93 -3.96
C GLU A 37 -7.16 -15.67 -4.49
N VAL A 38 -7.48 -14.50 -3.93
CA VAL A 38 -6.94 -13.19 -4.34
C VAL A 38 -6.51 -12.38 -3.12
N ARG A 39 -5.30 -11.84 -3.15
CA ARG A 39 -4.83 -10.87 -2.15
C ARG A 39 -5.58 -9.54 -2.33
N CYS A 40 -5.81 -8.79 -1.23
CA CYS A 40 -6.28 -7.41 -1.31
C CYS A 40 -5.36 -6.51 -2.17
N LEU A 41 -4.05 -6.71 -2.10
CA LEU A 41 -3.08 -5.99 -2.92
C LEU A 41 -3.16 -6.34 -4.42
N ASP A 42 -3.59 -7.55 -4.78
CA ASP A 42 -3.84 -7.88 -6.18
C ASP A 42 -5.00 -7.05 -6.73
N LEU A 43 -6.03 -6.77 -5.91
CA LEU A 43 -7.11 -5.85 -6.30
C LEU A 43 -6.61 -4.40 -6.47
N LEU A 44 -5.75 -3.92 -5.57
CA LEU A 44 -5.13 -2.61 -5.70
C LEU A 44 -4.35 -2.49 -7.02
N ASP A 45 -3.56 -3.51 -7.35
CA ASP A 45 -2.76 -3.58 -8.57
C ASP A 45 -3.65 -3.59 -9.83
N ASP A 46 -4.69 -4.41 -9.82
CA ASP A 46 -5.67 -4.50 -10.89
C ASP A 46 -6.43 -3.17 -11.11
N MET A 47 -6.89 -2.52 -10.04
CA MET A 47 -7.56 -1.21 -10.12
C MET A 47 -6.68 -0.16 -10.82
N ASN A 48 -5.38 -0.16 -10.52
CA ASN A 48 -4.44 0.80 -11.09
C ASN A 48 -4.04 0.44 -12.54
N ASN A 49 -4.15 -0.81 -12.94
CA ASN A 49 -4.03 -1.20 -14.35
C ASN A 49 -5.27 -0.82 -15.16
N TRP A 50 -6.47 -0.90 -14.56
CA TRP A 50 -7.72 -0.66 -15.30
C TRP A 50 -8.06 0.81 -15.48
N ALA A 51 -7.91 1.62 -14.41
CA ALA A 51 -8.62 2.88 -14.32
C ALA A 51 -7.77 4.11 -13.95
N GLY A 52 -6.47 3.99 -13.76
CA GLY A 52 -5.63 5.08 -13.24
C GLY A 52 -5.64 5.14 -11.71
N PRO A 53 -5.26 6.25 -11.08
CA PRO A 53 -5.01 6.28 -9.65
C PRO A 53 -6.20 5.81 -8.82
N LYS A 54 -6.01 4.68 -8.13
CA LYS A 54 -6.93 4.10 -7.16
C LYS A 54 -6.15 3.69 -5.93
N TYR A 55 -6.75 3.78 -4.77
CA TYR A 55 -6.09 3.55 -3.49
C TYR A 55 -6.81 2.49 -2.67
N LEU A 56 -6.10 1.92 -1.71
CA LEU A 56 -6.62 0.93 -0.80
C LEU A 56 -6.44 1.44 0.63
N ILE A 57 -7.55 1.68 1.32
CA ILE A 57 -7.61 2.18 2.69
C ILE A 57 -7.91 1.02 3.63
N ALA A 58 -7.11 0.88 4.68
CA ALA A 58 -7.48 0.00 5.78
C ALA A 58 -8.62 0.62 6.58
N GLU A 59 -9.61 -0.18 6.93
CA GLU A 59 -10.69 0.22 7.81
C GLU A 59 -10.77 -0.71 9.02
N GLY A 60 -11.23 -0.16 10.14
CA GLY A 60 -11.53 -0.92 11.34
C GLY A 60 -13.02 -0.93 11.60
N ASP A 61 -13.60 -2.10 11.77
CA ASP A 61 -14.95 -2.27 12.27
C ASP A 61 -14.89 -2.45 13.79
N THR A 62 -14.50 -1.37 14.47
CA THR A 62 -14.23 -1.40 15.91
C THR A 62 -15.53 -1.30 16.68
N TYR A 63 -15.98 -2.40 17.26
CA TYR A 63 -17.04 -2.43 18.26
C TYR A 63 -16.64 -3.31 19.42
N THR A 64 -16.99 -2.92 20.63
CA THR A 64 -16.68 -3.69 21.83
C THR A 64 -17.99 -4.19 22.46
N LYS A 65 -18.27 -5.47 22.27
CA LYS A 65 -19.36 -6.19 22.95
C LYS A 65 -18.82 -7.21 23.91
N SER A 66 -17.63 -7.72 23.65
CA SER A 66 -16.94 -8.72 24.47
C SER A 66 -15.43 -8.43 24.46
N PRO A 67 -14.67 -9.05 25.38
CA PRO A 67 -13.21 -8.91 25.40
C PRO A 67 -12.50 -9.47 24.14
N GLU A 68 -13.20 -10.30 23.36
CA GLU A 68 -12.68 -10.94 22.15
C GLU A 68 -12.90 -10.06 20.89
N ASP A 69 -13.68 -8.99 21.02
CA ASP A 69 -13.93 -8.08 19.90
C ASP A 69 -12.65 -7.34 19.49
N GLU A 70 -12.58 -6.96 18.23
CA GLU A 70 -11.45 -6.21 17.69
C GLU A 70 -11.17 -4.93 18.45
N THR A 71 -9.91 -4.73 18.76
CA THR A 71 -9.41 -3.53 19.44
C THR A 71 -8.40 -2.81 18.57
N TYR A 72 -8.17 -1.54 18.86
CA TYR A 72 -7.27 -0.70 18.10
C TYR A 72 -5.91 -1.35 17.73
N PRO A 73 -5.20 -2.07 18.59
CA PRO A 73 -3.91 -2.67 18.23
C PRO A 73 -3.99 -3.86 17.26
N GLN A 74 -5.19 -4.34 16.97
CA GLN A 74 -5.40 -5.50 16.10
C GLN A 74 -5.75 -5.10 14.66
N LEU A 75 -5.93 -3.81 14.42
CA LEU A 75 -6.37 -3.28 13.13
C LEU A 75 -5.20 -2.73 12.33
N ASP A 76 -5.30 -2.85 11.02
CA ASP A 76 -4.42 -2.12 10.14
C ASP A 76 -4.68 -0.62 10.22
N VAL A 77 -3.64 0.17 10.06
CA VAL A 77 -3.69 1.63 10.17
C VAL A 77 -3.18 2.33 8.92
N ASN A 78 -3.79 3.47 8.63
CA ASN A 78 -3.37 4.37 7.55
C ASN A 78 -2.47 5.46 8.14
N TYR A 79 -1.21 5.51 7.72
CA TYR A 79 -0.28 6.58 8.06
C TYR A 79 -0.31 7.64 6.98
N VAL A 80 -0.95 8.77 7.27
CA VAL A 80 -1.17 9.86 6.30
C VAL A 80 -0.01 10.85 6.38
N LYS A 81 0.61 11.14 5.23
CA LYS A 81 1.70 12.13 5.13
C LYS A 81 1.12 13.54 5.10
N LEU A 82 1.45 14.31 6.11
CA LEU A 82 1.03 15.71 6.28
C LEU A 82 2.24 16.57 6.61
N ASP A 83 2.24 17.82 6.19
CA ASP A 83 3.29 18.79 6.56
C ASP A 83 3.24 19.14 8.04
N ARG A 84 2.04 19.13 8.62
CA ARG A 84 1.81 19.33 10.05
C ARG A 84 0.52 18.63 10.49
N LEU A 85 0.47 18.28 11.76
CA LEU A 85 -0.78 17.77 12.36
C LEU A 85 -1.81 18.93 12.39
N PRO A 86 -2.99 18.76 11.75
CA PRO A 86 -4.04 19.78 11.78
C PRO A 86 -4.58 19.95 13.21
N LYS A 87 -4.91 21.19 13.59
CA LYS A 87 -5.67 21.44 14.81
C LYS A 87 -7.13 21.10 14.56
N PHE A 88 -7.89 20.83 15.61
CA PHE A 88 -9.32 20.57 15.51
C PHE A 88 -10.08 21.66 14.75
N SER A 89 -9.71 22.93 14.96
CA SER A 89 -10.29 24.09 14.26
C SER A 89 -9.99 24.14 12.76
N ASP A 90 -8.94 23.46 12.29
CA ASP A 90 -8.54 23.45 10.88
C ASP A 90 -9.45 22.48 10.04
N GLY A 91 -10.23 21.65 10.72
CA GLY A 91 -11.09 20.63 10.09
C GLY A 91 -10.29 19.49 9.46
N TRP A 92 -10.96 18.65 8.69
CA TRP A 92 -10.40 17.42 8.12
C TRP A 92 -9.94 17.55 6.66
N THR A 93 -10.08 18.71 6.04
CA THR A 93 -9.84 18.89 4.60
C THR A 93 -8.43 18.45 4.21
N THR A 94 -7.40 18.86 4.96
CA THR A 94 -6.00 18.51 4.68
C THR A 94 -5.77 16.99 4.73
N VAL A 95 -6.39 16.30 5.68
CA VAL A 95 -6.30 14.83 5.79
C VAL A 95 -7.00 14.16 4.63
N LEU A 96 -8.22 14.60 4.30
CA LEU A 96 -8.98 14.04 3.17
C LEU A 96 -8.29 14.27 1.83
N ASP A 97 -7.66 15.42 1.64
CA ASP A 97 -6.92 15.72 0.42
C ASP A 97 -5.67 14.87 0.30
N ALA A 98 -4.96 14.62 1.40
CA ALA A 98 -3.82 13.71 1.41
C ALA A 98 -4.24 12.27 1.08
N LEU A 99 -5.36 11.78 1.62
CA LEU A 99 -5.93 10.47 1.28
C LEU A 99 -6.33 10.40 -0.21
N ARG A 100 -7.00 11.43 -0.73
CA ARG A 100 -7.37 11.51 -2.16
C ARG A 100 -6.18 11.55 -3.10
N ALA A 101 -5.06 12.08 -2.62
CA ALA A 101 -3.82 12.14 -3.38
C ALA A 101 -2.96 10.87 -3.25
N GLY A 102 -3.37 9.87 -2.44
CA GLY A 102 -2.57 8.67 -2.17
C GLY A 102 -1.34 8.93 -1.29
N ASN A 103 -1.29 10.06 -0.59
CA ASN A 103 -0.19 10.44 0.30
C ASN A 103 -0.29 9.73 1.66
N PHE A 104 -0.36 8.41 1.64
CA PHE A 104 -0.41 7.57 2.82
C PHE A 104 0.13 6.19 2.52
N PHE A 105 0.48 5.46 3.57
CA PHE A 105 0.73 4.03 3.50
C PHE A 105 -0.14 3.29 4.51
N VAL A 106 -0.32 1.99 4.29
CA VAL A 106 -1.05 1.10 5.19
C VAL A 106 -0.06 0.19 5.87
N THR A 107 -0.28 -0.11 7.15
CA THR A 107 0.54 -1.03 7.93
C THR A 107 -0.30 -1.78 8.97
N SER A 108 0.14 -2.98 9.29
CA SER A 108 -0.33 -3.74 10.46
C SER A 108 0.24 -3.24 11.80
N GLY A 109 1.08 -2.17 11.79
CA GLY A 109 1.68 -1.57 12.98
C GLY A 109 3.10 -2.04 13.27
N GLU A 110 3.48 -3.24 12.87
CA GLU A 110 4.80 -3.85 13.15
C GLU A 110 5.87 -3.53 12.09
N VAL A 111 5.45 -3.02 10.94
CA VAL A 111 6.31 -2.57 9.85
C VAL A 111 5.94 -1.12 9.50
N LEU A 112 6.91 -0.21 9.55
CA LEU A 112 6.69 1.21 9.26
C LEU A 112 7.54 1.67 8.07
N LEU A 113 6.97 2.55 7.25
CA LEU A 113 7.62 3.17 6.10
C LEU A 113 7.84 4.66 6.40
N HIS A 114 9.03 5.05 6.86
CA HIS A 114 9.26 6.41 7.34
C HIS A 114 9.35 7.44 6.22
N ASP A 115 10.27 7.25 5.29
CA ASP A 115 10.46 8.18 4.18
C ASP A 115 10.61 7.40 2.89
N TYR A 116 9.76 7.67 1.93
CA TYR A 116 9.85 7.03 0.63
C TYR A 116 9.68 8.03 -0.51
N ALA A 117 10.47 7.82 -1.57
CA ALA A 117 10.44 8.66 -2.76
C ALA A 117 10.95 7.91 -3.99
N ILE A 118 10.48 8.30 -5.15
CA ILE A 118 11.06 7.92 -6.43
C ILE A 118 12.09 8.98 -6.82
N GLN A 119 13.33 8.54 -7.01
CA GLN A 119 14.47 9.39 -7.36
C GLN A 119 14.90 9.13 -8.80
N GLY A 120 15.46 10.14 -9.45
CA GLY A 120 15.93 10.07 -10.84
C GLY A 120 14.86 10.50 -11.86
N THR A 121 15.27 10.56 -13.12
CA THR A 121 14.43 10.99 -14.25
C THR A 121 14.58 10.02 -15.42
N GLY A 122 13.64 10.09 -16.38
CA GLY A 122 13.63 9.18 -17.54
C GLY A 122 13.39 7.72 -17.16
N GLY A 123 13.99 6.81 -17.90
CA GLY A 123 13.81 5.37 -17.72
C GLY A 123 14.48 4.80 -16.48
N ARG A 124 15.62 5.33 -16.05
CA ARG A 124 16.36 4.82 -14.89
C ARG A 124 15.98 5.60 -13.64
N ARG A 125 15.29 4.94 -12.73
CA ARG A 125 14.84 5.52 -11.45
C ARG A 125 15.20 4.61 -10.29
N THR A 126 15.09 5.13 -9.08
CA THR A 126 15.31 4.38 -7.83
C THR A 126 14.14 4.62 -6.91
N PHE A 127 13.55 3.56 -6.37
CA PHE A 127 12.65 3.66 -5.24
C PHE A 127 13.49 3.63 -3.96
N ALA A 128 13.49 4.71 -3.22
CA ALA A 128 14.19 4.83 -1.93
C ALA A 128 13.16 4.81 -0.81
N VAL A 129 13.38 4.03 0.23
CA VAL A 129 12.49 3.92 1.38
C VAL A 129 13.24 3.52 2.64
N ASP A 130 12.92 4.14 3.76
CA ASP A 130 13.37 3.74 5.09
C ASP A 130 12.28 2.89 5.73
N VAL A 131 12.63 1.63 6.03
CA VAL A 131 11.72 0.64 6.61
C VAL A 131 12.19 0.31 8.02
N GLU A 132 11.26 0.33 8.98
CA GLU A 132 11.46 -0.14 10.35
C GLU A 132 10.56 -1.34 10.59
N TRP A 133 11.03 -2.33 11.35
CA TRP A 133 10.26 -3.54 11.67
C TRP A 133 10.60 -4.09 13.06
N THR A 134 9.63 -4.76 13.65
CA THR A 134 9.74 -5.42 14.97
C THR A 134 10.15 -6.88 14.82
N TRP A 135 9.42 -7.66 14.05
CA TRP A 135 9.69 -9.10 13.83
C TRP A 135 10.72 -9.30 12.71
N PRO A 136 11.39 -10.46 12.64
CA PRO A 136 12.37 -10.72 11.59
C PRO A 136 11.77 -10.43 10.20
N ALA A 137 12.40 -9.52 9.46
CA ALA A 137 11.98 -9.19 8.11
C ALA A 137 12.14 -10.39 7.17
N GLU A 138 11.18 -10.63 6.28
CA GLU A 138 11.21 -11.73 5.32
C GLU A 138 11.64 -11.22 3.94
N PHE A 139 10.92 -10.25 3.41
CA PHE A 139 11.25 -9.65 2.11
C PHE A 139 10.61 -8.27 1.94
N VAL A 140 11.11 -7.55 0.96
CA VAL A 140 10.42 -6.38 0.41
C VAL A 140 10.11 -6.60 -1.06
N GLU A 141 9.06 -5.99 -1.55
CA GLU A 141 8.68 -6.06 -2.96
C GLU A 141 8.48 -4.68 -3.57
N LEU A 142 8.98 -4.52 -4.79
CA LEU A 142 8.67 -3.40 -5.66
C LEU A 142 7.76 -3.90 -6.77
N VAL A 143 6.54 -3.41 -6.81
CA VAL A 143 5.49 -3.86 -7.72
C VAL A 143 5.17 -2.74 -8.70
N TRP A 144 4.93 -3.08 -9.96
CA TRP A 144 4.60 -2.11 -11.01
C TRP A 144 3.55 -2.66 -11.97
N GLY A 145 2.86 -1.76 -12.64
CA GLY A 145 1.95 -2.10 -13.73
C GLY A 145 2.17 -1.27 -14.97
N ASP A 146 1.86 -1.86 -16.12
CA ASP A 146 1.92 -1.23 -17.45
C ASP A 146 0.53 -0.76 -17.96
N GLY A 147 -0.49 -0.96 -17.13
CA GLY A 147 -1.90 -0.71 -17.46
C GLY A 147 -2.64 -1.94 -17.99
N LYS A 148 -1.99 -3.11 -17.99
CA LYS A 148 -2.57 -4.41 -18.40
C LYS A 148 -2.10 -5.53 -17.49
N THR A 149 -0.81 -5.56 -17.18
CA THR A 149 -0.15 -6.61 -16.41
C THR A 149 0.59 -6.01 -15.23
N THR A 150 0.76 -6.81 -14.20
CA THR A 150 1.52 -6.49 -13.00
C THR A 150 2.80 -7.31 -12.97
N GLY A 151 3.93 -6.65 -12.74
CA GLY A 151 5.21 -7.27 -12.47
C GLY A 151 5.72 -6.93 -11.08
N ARG A 152 6.65 -7.71 -10.56
CA ARG A 152 7.26 -7.45 -9.25
C ARG A 152 8.72 -7.87 -9.20
N GLU A 153 9.47 -7.20 -8.35
CA GLU A 153 10.81 -7.57 -7.92
C GLU A 153 10.78 -7.82 -6.40
N ILE A 154 11.33 -8.94 -5.96
CA ILE A 154 11.39 -9.32 -4.55
C ILE A 154 12.85 -9.26 -4.10
N VAL A 155 13.09 -8.55 -3.00
CA VAL A 155 14.40 -8.48 -2.34
C VAL A 155 14.28 -9.14 -0.98
N SER A 156 15.08 -10.19 -0.76
CA SER A 156 15.12 -10.88 0.52
C SER A 156 15.64 -9.97 1.62
N ALA A 157 15.02 -10.02 2.78
CA ALA A 157 15.41 -9.30 3.99
C ALA A 157 15.81 -10.24 5.16
N THR A 158 15.83 -11.54 4.93
CA THR A 158 16.04 -12.57 5.97
C THR A 158 17.41 -12.52 6.64
N SER A 159 18.38 -11.80 6.09
CA SER A 159 19.70 -11.59 6.71
C SER A 159 19.73 -10.41 7.68
N LEU A 160 18.66 -9.64 7.76
CA LEU A 160 18.58 -8.46 8.61
C LEU A 160 18.09 -8.84 10.02
N ALA A 161 18.62 -8.15 11.04
CA ALA A 161 18.22 -8.37 12.41
C ALA A 161 16.77 -7.94 12.67
N PRO A 162 16.04 -8.59 13.61
CA PRO A 162 14.77 -8.08 14.10
C PRO A 162 14.98 -6.78 14.89
N PHE A 163 13.90 -6.03 15.15
CA PHE A 163 13.91 -4.73 15.83
C PHE A 163 14.93 -3.76 15.21
N SER A 164 14.83 -3.57 13.89
CA SER A 164 15.83 -2.83 13.14
C SER A 164 15.19 -1.91 12.09
N THR A 165 16.06 -1.12 11.48
CA THR A 165 15.71 -0.25 10.36
C THR A 165 16.67 -0.50 9.20
N HIS A 166 16.18 -0.34 7.99
CA HIS A 166 17.03 -0.43 6.78
C HIS A 166 16.54 0.53 5.70
N ARG A 167 17.50 1.18 5.05
CA ARG A 167 17.22 2.01 3.88
C ARG A 167 17.38 1.20 2.61
N TYR A 168 16.27 0.88 1.97
CA TYR A 168 16.26 0.27 0.64
C TYR A 168 16.43 1.32 -0.45
N ARG A 169 17.21 0.98 -1.46
CA ARG A 169 17.39 1.75 -2.69
C ARG A 169 17.31 0.78 -3.87
N ILE A 170 16.10 0.61 -4.38
CA ILE A 170 15.79 -0.39 -5.42
C ILE A 170 15.80 0.32 -6.78
N PRO A 171 16.81 0.10 -7.64
CA PRO A 171 16.81 0.67 -8.98
C PRO A 171 15.78 -0.05 -9.83
N PHE A 172 15.10 0.69 -10.70
CA PHE A 172 14.15 0.10 -11.64
C PHE A 172 14.15 0.85 -12.96
N ASP A 173 13.78 0.15 -14.03
CA ASP A 173 13.50 0.77 -15.33
C ASP A 173 12.02 1.18 -15.37
N ALA A 174 11.78 2.49 -15.48
CA ALA A 174 10.43 3.05 -15.56
C ALA A 174 9.80 2.94 -16.96
N THR A 175 10.57 2.50 -17.97
CA THR A 175 10.10 2.41 -19.35
C THR A 175 8.90 1.47 -19.45
N GLY A 176 7.80 1.98 -19.98
CA GLY A 176 6.55 1.23 -20.15
C GLY A 176 5.75 0.99 -18.86
N LYS A 177 6.28 1.36 -17.69
CA LYS A 177 5.54 1.26 -16.43
C LYS A 177 4.68 2.50 -16.22
N LYS A 178 3.44 2.30 -15.80
CA LYS A 178 2.50 3.39 -15.54
C LYS A 178 2.44 3.77 -14.05
N TRP A 179 2.62 2.79 -13.19
CA TRP A 179 2.61 2.99 -11.74
C TRP A 179 3.57 2.02 -11.05
N ILE A 180 3.94 2.36 -9.83
CA ILE A 180 4.80 1.55 -8.96
C ILE A 180 4.35 1.70 -7.52
N ARG A 181 4.47 0.64 -6.72
CA ARG A 181 4.30 0.64 -5.27
C ARG A 181 5.34 -0.23 -4.59
N PHE A 182 5.54 0.00 -3.32
CA PHE A 182 6.43 -0.77 -2.47
C PHE A 182 5.65 -1.48 -1.38
N ALA A 183 6.13 -2.65 -0.94
CA ALA A 183 5.68 -3.29 0.28
C ALA A 183 6.83 -3.99 1.00
N ALA A 184 6.70 -4.13 2.32
CA ALA A 184 7.64 -4.84 3.18
C ALA A 184 6.87 -5.80 4.07
N TRP A 185 7.44 -6.98 4.30
CA TRP A 185 6.80 -8.09 5.01
C TRP A 185 7.74 -8.71 6.02
N ASP A 186 7.21 -9.11 7.17
CA ASP A 186 7.91 -9.87 8.17
C ASP A 186 7.52 -11.35 8.21
N SER A 187 8.23 -12.13 8.99
CA SER A 187 7.99 -13.57 9.12
C SER A 187 6.76 -13.91 9.96
N ALA A 188 6.19 -12.96 10.68
CA ALA A 188 4.97 -13.12 11.47
C ALA A 188 3.69 -12.82 10.67
N GLY A 189 3.84 -12.39 9.42
CA GLY A 189 2.73 -12.07 8.54
C GLY A 189 2.28 -10.61 8.59
N ASN A 190 3.03 -9.76 9.31
CA ASN A 190 2.80 -8.32 9.31
C ASN A 190 3.41 -7.68 8.07
N GLY A 191 2.93 -6.50 7.72
CA GLY A 191 3.46 -5.78 6.60
C GLY A 191 3.04 -4.33 6.52
N ALA A 192 3.66 -3.63 5.57
CA ALA A 192 3.27 -2.28 5.18
C ALA A 192 3.40 -2.11 3.67
N PHE A 193 2.53 -1.30 3.08
CA PHE A 193 2.58 -1.00 1.65
C PHE A 193 2.25 0.47 1.36
N THR A 194 2.95 1.03 0.37
CA THR A 194 2.62 2.35 -0.17
C THR A 194 1.44 2.27 -1.12
N GLN A 195 0.74 3.37 -1.28
CA GLN A 195 -0.19 3.51 -2.40
C GLN A 195 0.59 3.55 -3.73
N PRO A 196 -0.04 3.16 -4.86
CA PRO A 196 0.60 3.26 -6.17
C PRO A 196 0.93 4.71 -6.52
N VAL A 197 2.18 4.94 -6.93
CA VAL A 197 2.65 6.22 -7.48
C VAL A 197 2.63 6.12 -9.00
N HIS A 198 1.85 6.96 -9.66
CA HIS A 198 1.77 6.98 -11.11
C HIS A 198 2.99 7.70 -11.69
N LEU A 199 3.62 7.03 -12.67
CA LEU A 199 4.82 7.52 -13.34
C LEU A 199 4.43 8.38 -14.54
N GLN A 200 5.02 9.55 -14.61
CA GLN A 200 4.90 10.44 -15.77
C GLN A 200 5.99 10.13 -16.78
#